data_bc4268c080f48a129a64b56ca363c23a
#
_entry.id   bc4268c080f48a129a64b56ca363c23a
#
_cell.length_a   1.000
_cell.length_b   1.000
_cell.length_c   1.000
_cell.angle_alpha   90.00
_cell.angle_beta   90.00
_cell.angle_gamma   90.00
#
_symmetry.space_group_name_H-M   'P 1'
#
loop_
_entity.id
_entity.type
_entity.pdbx_description
1 polymer ?
#
loop_
_entity_poly.entity_id
_entity_poly.type
_entity_poly.pdbx_seq_one_letter_code
_entity_poly.pdbx_strand_id
1 'polypeptide(L)' 'MRLPSKITSYSESVISKFPPILTVLQDVDTGVFDLYKVTMNHFSSIEEFLDTLDCLFALQKVSYNEDCEVLCYVTRD' A
#
# COMPACT_ATOMS: atom_id res chain seq x y z
N MET A 1 -21.91 0.61 -15.35
CA MET A 1 -21.53 0.05 -14.12
C MET A 1 -20.66 0.99 -13.33
N ARG A 2 -20.74 0.92 -12.05
CA ARG A 2 -20.01 1.86 -11.37
C ARG A 2 -19.02 1.19 -10.49
N LEU A 3 -17.90 1.80 -10.37
CA LEU A 3 -16.88 1.32 -9.49
C LEU A 3 -17.34 1.43 -8.06
N PRO A 4 -16.82 0.57 -7.19
CA PRO A 4 -17.08 0.74 -5.77
C PRO A 4 -16.73 2.16 -5.37
N SER A 5 -17.58 2.76 -4.58
CA SER A 5 -17.33 4.13 -4.19
C SER A 5 -16.06 4.25 -3.39
N LYS A 6 -15.64 3.19 -2.71
CA LYS A 6 -14.41 3.25 -1.98
C LYS A 6 -13.22 3.52 -2.89
N ILE A 7 -13.16 2.82 -4.01
CA ILE A 7 -12.07 3.02 -4.96
C ILE A 7 -12.18 4.38 -5.60
N THR A 8 -13.41 4.80 -5.90
CA THR A 8 -13.62 6.09 -6.50
C THR A 8 -13.16 7.21 -5.58
N SER A 9 -13.42 7.07 -4.28
CA SER A 9 -13.08 8.15 -3.37
C SER A 9 -11.59 8.24 -3.08
N TYR A 10 -10.83 7.21 -3.37
CA TYR A 10 -9.39 7.32 -3.20
C TYR A 10 -8.77 8.21 -4.24
N SER A 11 -9.29 8.18 -5.44
CA SER A 11 -8.93 9.09 -6.50
C SER A 11 -7.42 9.28 -6.61
N GLU A 12 -7.03 10.43 -7.08
CA GLU A 12 -5.63 10.67 -7.41
C GLU A 12 -4.74 10.81 -6.21
N SER A 13 -5.32 11.32 -5.13
CA SER A 13 -4.51 11.61 -3.97
C SER A 13 -3.96 10.33 -3.34
N VAL A 14 -4.76 9.27 -3.30
CA VAL A 14 -4.28 8.02 -2.74
C VAL A 14 -3.43 7.26 -3.76
N ILE A 15 -3.85 7.26 -5.01
CA ILE A 15 -3.11 6.55 -6.04
C ILE A 15 -1.70 7.10 -6.17
N SER A 16 -1.54 8.40 -6.00
CA SER A 16 -0.22 9.01 -6.09
C SER A 16 0.70 8.56 -4.96
N LYS A 17 0.16 7.93 -3.92
CA LYS A 17 0.95 7.41 -2.82
C LYS A 17 1.36 5.96 -2.99
N PHE A 18 0.84 5.30 -4.03
CA PHE A 18 1.21 3.91 -4.29
C PHE A 18 2.70 3.74 -4.59
N PRO A 19 3.31 4.56 -5.45
CA PRO A 19 4.70 4.34 -5.82
C PRO A 19 5.67 4.28 -4.64
N PRO A 20 5.59 5.14 -3.64
CA PRO A 20 6.52 5.02 -2.52
C PRO A 20 6.47 3.66 -1.85
N ILE A 21 5.26 3.14 -1.65
CA ILE A 21 5.10 1.85 -0.99
C ILE A 21 5.59 0.73 -1.90
N LEU A 22 5.19 0.76 -3.15
CA LEU A 22 5.53 -0.32 -4.07
C LEU A 22 7.03 -0.35 -4.36
N THR A 23 7.66 0.80 -4.41
CA THR A 23 9.10 0.87 -4.66
C THR A 23 9.87 0.15 -3.56
N VAL A 24 9.49 0.37 -2.32
CA VAL A 24 10.16 -0.29 -1.21
C VAL A 24 9.93 -1.79 -1.26
N LEU A 25 8.69 -2.19 -1.48
CA LEU A 25 8.34 -3.60 -1.45
C LEU A 25 8.88 -4.36 -2.65
N GLN A 26 9.15 -3.69 -3.76
CA GLN A 26 9.78 -4.33 -4.89
C GLN A 26 11.22 -4.73 -4.58
N ASP A 27 11.86 -3.97 -3.71
CA ASP A 27 13.23 -4.25 -3.35
C ASP A 27 13.30 -5.31 -2.26
N VAL A 28 12.47 -5.18 -1.23
CA VAL A 28 12.56 -6.07 -0.08
C VAL A 28 11.22 -6.10 0.62
N ASP A 29 10.84 -7.28 1.09
CA ASP A 29 9.66 -7.43 1.91
C ASP A 29 9.88 -6.66 3.20
N THR A 30 8.87 -5.94 3.65
CA THR A 30 9.04 -5.01 4.76
C THR A 30 7.84 -5.09 5.68
N GLY A 31 8.09 -5.06 6.98
CA GLY A 31 7.01 -5.03 7.96
C GLY A 31 6.24 -3.74 7.88
N VAL A 32 5.03 -3.75 8.43
CA VAL A 32 4.14 -2.60 8.33
C VAL A 32 4.78 -1.36 8.96
N PHE A 33 5.31 -1.50 10.16
CA PHE A 33 5.89 -0.34 10.84
C PHE A 33 7.13 0.18 10.12
N ASP A 34 7.97 -0.75 9.66
CA ASP A 34 9.17 -0.34 8.95
C ASP A 34 8.81 0.35 7.66
N LEU A 35 7.79 -0.17 6.96
CA LEU A 35 7.36 0.45 5.73
C LEU A 35 6.84 1.86 6.00
N TYR A 36 6.05 2.02 7.06
CA TYR A 36 5.56 3.34 7.40
C TYR A 36 6.72 4.30 7.69
N LYS A 37 7.71 3.82 8.43
CA LYS A 37 8.83 4.69 8.79
C LYS A 37 9.56 5.23 7.57
N VAL A 38 9.75 4.38 6.56
CA VAL A 38 10.50 4.83 5.39
C VAL A 38 9.65 5.59 4.40
N THR A 39 8.33 5.54 4.54
CA THR A 39 7.45 6.25 3.62
C THR A 39 6.65 7.35 4.29
N MET A 40 6.83 7.56 5.58
CA MET A 40 5.96 8.47 6.34
C MET A 40 5.98 9.90 5.81
N ASN A 41 7.07 10.29 5.17
CA ASN A 41 7.15 11.65 4.61
C ASN A 41 6.13 11.87 3.51
N HIS A 42 5.63 10.80 2.93
CA HIS A 42 4.65 10.88 1.85
C HIS A 42 3.22 10.90 2.35
N PHE A 43 3.03 10.75 3.65
CA PHE A 43 1.69 10.66 4.22
C PHE A 43 1.49 11.71 5.30
N SER A 44 0.26 12.20 5.39
CA SER A 44 -0.09 13.19 6.41
C SER A 44 -0.29 12.52 7.77
N SER A 45 -0.68 11.27 7.78
CA SER A 45 -0.97 10.56 9.02
C SER A 45 -0.87 9.07 8.76
N ILE A 46 -0.86 8.31 9.85
CA ILE A 46 -0.82 6.87 9.70
C ILE A 46 -2.13 6.35 9.13
N GLU A 47 -3.21 7.08 9.35
CA GLU A 47 -4.50 6.67 8.77
C GLU A 47 -4.44 6.71 7.25
N GLU A 48 -3.83 7.74 6.71
CA GLU A 48 -3.68 7.83 5.27
C GLU A 48 -2.83 6.68 4.74
N PHE A 49 -1.77 6.34 5.46
CA PHE A 49 -0.91 5.23 5.09
C PHE A 49 -1.71 3.92 5.09
N LEU A 50 -2.49 3.69 6.13
CA LEU A 50 -3.28 2.46 6.23
C LEU A 50 -4.35 2.39 5.16
N ASP A 51 -4.98 3.51 4.84
CA ASP A 51 -5.95 3.55 3.75
C ASP A 51 -5.31 3.18 2.43
N THR A 52 -4.11 3.67 2.20
CA THR A 52 -3.39 3.36 0.99
C THR A 52 -3.06 1.88 0.91
N LEU A 53 -2.62 1.30 2.03
CA LEU A 53 -2.36 -0.13 2.07
C LEU A 53 -3.62 -0.93 1.81
N ASP A 54 -4.74 -0.54 2.41
CA ASP A 54 -6.00 -1.23 2.16
C ASP A 54 -6.34 -1.25 0.69
N CYS A 55 -6.13 -0.12 0.03
CA CYS A 55 -6.40 -0.04 -1.39
C CYS A 55 -5.49 -0.97 -2.18
N LEU A 56 -4.22 -1.03 -1.82
CA LEU A 56 -3.28 -1.92 -2.49
C LEU A 56 -3.62 -3.39 -2.26
N PHE A 57 -4.10 -3.73 -1.07
CA PHE A 57 -4.58 -5.09 -0.83
C PHE A 57 -5.80 -5.39 -1.69
N ALA A 58 -6.73 -4.47 -1.77
CA ALA A 58 -7.94 -4.66 -2.56
C ALA A 58 -7.60 -4.84 -4.04
N LEU A 59 -6.57 -4.17 -4.52
CA LEU A 59 -6.13 -4.29 -5.89
C LEU A 59 -5.20 -5.47 -6.11
N GLN A 60 -4.89 -6.19 -5.04
CA GLN A 60 -4.04 -7.38 -5.08
C GLN A 60 -2.63 -7.06 -5.55
N LYS A 61 -2.16 -5.87 -5.20
CA LYS A 61 -0.78 -5.48 -5.50
C LYS A 61 0.17 -5.80 -4.36
N VAL A 62 -0.38 -5.98 -3.16
CA VAL A 62 0.40 -6.23 -1.96
C VAL A 62 -0.26 -7.36 -1.21
N SER A 63 0.52 -8.22 -0.60
CA SER A 63 0.02 -9.28 0.26
C SER A 63 0.79 -9.27 1.56
N TYR A 64 0.27 -9.97 2.55
CA TYR A 64 0.89 -10.03 3.87
C TYR A 64 1.35 -11.45 4.14
N ASN A 65 2.60 -11.58 4.54
CA ASN A 65 3.16 -12.86 4.89
C ASN A 65 3.11 -13.01 6.40
N GLU A 66 2.21 -13.87 6.88
CA GLU A 66 2.04 -14.02 8.32
C GLU A 66 3.22 -14.67 9.01
N ASP A 67 3.92 -15.53 8.29
CA ASP A 67 5.07 -16.21 8.87
C ASP A 67 6.17 -15.24 9.25
N CYS A 68 6.45 -14.30 8.38
CA CYS A 68 7.50 -13.32 8.60
C CYS A 68 6.95 -11.99 9.06
N GLU A 69 5.65 -11.84 9.04
CA GLU A 69 4.99 -10.60 9.45
C GLU A 69 5.46 -9.42 8.61
N VAL A 70 5.56 -9.64 7.31
CA VAL A 70 6.00 -8.58 6.40
C VAL A 70 5.03 -8.47 5.25
N LEU A 71 5.05 -7.31 4.61
CA LEU A 71 4.28 -7.06 3.40
C LEU A 71 5.13 -7.42 2.20
N CYS A 72 4.48 -7.95 1.19
CA CYS A 72 5.17 -8.42 -0.01
C CYS A 72 4.52 -7.80 -1.23
N TYR A 73 5.33 -7.46 -2.20
CA TYR A 73 4.82 -6.99 -3.48
C TYR A 73 4.38 -8.19 -4.30
N VAL A 74 3.18 -8.13 -4.82
CA VAL A 74 2.64 -9.22 -5.63
C VAL A 74 3.06 -9.00 -7.07
N THR A 75 3.96 -9.86 -7.53
CA THR A 75 4.36 -9.80 -8.93
C THR A 75 3.48 -10.74 -9.71
N ARG A 76 2.82 -10.21 -10.69
CA ARG A 76 1.97 -11.00 -11.53
C ARG A 76 2.40 -10.84 -12.95
N ASP A 77 2.29 -11.84 -13.64
CA ASP A 77 2.65 -11.75 -15.07
C ASP A 77 1.49 -11.64 -15.96
#